data_9b68579d04400dd9a85f78c7df7687e5
#
_entry.id   9b68579d04400dd9a85f78c7df7687e5
#
_cell.length_a   1.000
_cell.length_b   1.000
_cell.length_c   1.000
_cell.angle_alpha   90.00
_cell.angle_beta   90.00
_cell.angle_gamma   90.00
#
_symmetry.space_group_name_H-M   'P 1'
#
loop_
_entity.id
_entity.type
_entity.pdbx_description
1 polymer ?
#
loop_
_entity_poly.entity_id
_entity_poly.type
_entity_poly.pdbx_seq_one_letter_code
_entity_poly.pdbx_strand_id
1 'polypeptide(L)'
;MKASILLAVLALAAAAAAPSAAPSFSPAAGPPSHPAGFSAAEPAVRASPAAAAPATRSWAWPLAPRPAVLRPFDPPDKPWLSGHRGVDLQAASDGGPVTSPESGTVSFAGVVVDRPVITVDHGNGLRSSFEPVRSGLKKGDAVAKGDVLGTLMTGHCGATPCVHWGVRRGEDYVNPLGFVMDLRPSVLLPLREG
;
A
#
# COMPACT_ATOMS: atom_id res chain seq x y z
N MET A 1 8.84 -51.81 -28.30
CA MET A 1 9.76 -52.80 -27.68
C MET A 1 10.51 -52.06 -26.54
N LYS A 2 10.42 -52.63 -25.34
CA LYS A 2 11.18 -52.37 -24.10
C LYS A 2 10.94 -51.01 -23.39
N ALA A 3 10.02 -51.07 -22.44
CA ALA A 3 9.89 -50.18 -21.31
C ALA A 3 11.07 -50.35 -20.33
N SER A 4 11.59 -49.23 -19.80
CA SER A 4 12.49 -49.27 -18.67
C SER A 4 11.88 -48.38 -17.56
N ILE A 5 11.42 -49.04 -16.51
CA ILE A 5 10.92 -48.48 -15.28
C ILE A 5 12.13 -48.20 -14.40
N LEU A 6 12.36 -46.94 -14.00
CA LEU A 6 13.34 -46.59 -12.97
C LEU A 6 12.59 -46.28 -11.68
N LEU A 7 12.74 -47.13 -10.66
CA LEU A 7 12.33 -46.90 -9.28
C LEU A 7 13.30 -45.91 -8.63
N ALA A 8 12.78 -44.78 -8.13
CA ALA A 8 13.52 -43.90 -7.25
C ALA A 8 13.10 -44.13 -5.79
N VAL A 9 14.10 -44.51 -4.99
CA VAL A 9 13.98 -44.83 -3.57
C VAL A 9 13.83 -43.54 -2.75
N LEU A 10 12.77 -43.50 -1.95
CA LEU A 10 12.48 -42.39 -1.01
C LEU A 10 13.28 -42.58 0.28
N ALA A 11 14.27 -41.73 0.55
CA ALA A 11 14.98 -41.69 1.81
C ALA A 11 14.27 -40.75 2.79
N LEU A 12 13.75 -41.30 3.88
CA LEU A 12 13.11 -40.60 4.98
C LEU A 12 14.18 -40.16 5.98
N ALA A 13 14.44 -38.87 6.11
CA ALA A 13 15.31 -38.30 7.14
C ALA A 13 14.47 -37.85 8.33
N ALA A 14 14.66 -38.53 9.48
CA ALA A 14 14.08 -38.15 10.77
C ALA A 14 14.86 -36.98 11.39
N ALA A 15 14.23 -35.84 11.63
CA ALA A 15 14.80 -34.74 12.36
C ALA A 15 14.46 -34.86 13.84
N ALA A 16 15.50 -34.96 14.68
CA ALA A 16 15.42 -34.99 16.14
C ALA A 16 15.10 -33.58 16.69
N ALA A 17 14.08 -33.51 17.55
CA ALA A 17 13.72 -32.30 18.27
C ALA A 17 14.62 -32.12 19.51
N ALA A 18 15.23 -30.97 19.67
CA ALA A 18 15.94 -30.55 20.87
C ALA A 18 14.98 -29.85 21.84
N PRO A 19 15.07 -30.06 23.17
CA PRO A 19 14.23 -29.38 24.13
C PRO A 19 14.70 -27.94 24.39
N SER A 20 13.78 -27.00 24.32
CA SER A 20 13.98 -25.57 24.65
C SER A 20 13.97 -25.39 26.16
N ALA A 21 15.05 -24.81 26.69
CA ALA A 21 15.15 -24.43 28.11
C ALA A 21 14.41 -23.11 28.35
N ALA A 22 13.50 -23.08 29.33
CA ALA A 22 12.82 -21.88 29.77
C ALA A 22 13.72 -21.01 30.67
N PRO A 23 13.69 -19.67 30.58
CA PRO A 23 14.39 -18.79 31.48
C PRO A 23 13.68 -18.68 32.84
N SER A 24 14.40 -18.87 33.91
CA SER A 24 13.95 -18.66 35.29
C SER A 24 13.88 -17.16 35.59
N PHE A 25 12.71 -16.68 36.02
CA PHE A 25 12.55 -15.32 36.55
C PHE A 25 12.84 -15.29 38.05
N SER A 26 13.83 -14.48 38.47
CA SER A 26 14.08 -14.11 39.87
C SER A 26 13.19 -12.90 40.21
N PRO A 27 12.55 -12.87 41.40
CA PRO A 27 11.77 -11.71 41.81
C PRO A 27 12.71 -10.60 42.33
N ALA A 28 12.60 -9.41 41.71
CA ALA A 28 13.31 -8.22 42.16
C ALA A 28 12.61 -7.57 43.36
N ALA A 29 13.43 -7.09 44.30
CA ALA A 29 13.06 -6.45 45.54
C ALA A 29 12.21 -5.18 45.33
N GLY A 30 11.27 -4.93 46.26
CA GLY A 30 10.36 -3.78 46.22
C GLY A 30 11.04 -2.42 46.44
N PRO A 31 10.38 -1.34 46.04
CA PRO A 31 10.92 0.01 46.11
C PRO A 31 10.83 0.61 47.53
N PRO A 32 11.77 1.52 47.92
CA PRO A 32 11.71 2.24 49.17
C PRO A 32 10.62 3.32 49.17
N SER A 33 9.93 3.43 50.29
CA SER A 33 8.92 4.44 50.56
C SER A 33 9.57 5.83 50.69
N HIS A 34 9.13 6.80 49.88
CA HIS A 34 9.45 8.22 50.07
C HIS A 34 8.25 8.96 50.67
N PRO A 35 8.51 9.95 51.59
CA PRO A 35 7.45 10.69 52.24
C PRO A 35 6.79 11.71 51.30
N ALA A 36 5.47 11.88 51.50
CA ALA A 36 4.61 12.79 50.75
C ALA A 36 5.02 14.27 50.99
N GLY A 37 5.54 14.91 49.97
CA GLY A 37 5.63 16.36 49.90
C GLY A 37 4.41 16.94 49.22
N PHE A 38 3.65 17.77 49.96
CA PHE A 38 2.57 18.56 49.38
C PHE A 38 3.14 19.62 48.43
N SER A 39 2.99 19.45 47.12
CA SER A 39 3.26 20.51 46.16
C SER A 39 1.94 21.12 45.70
N ALA A 40 1.84 22.44 45.86
CA ALA A 40 0.69 23.19 45.41
C ALA A 40 0.48 23.08 43.90
N ALA A 41 -0.76 22.74 43.52
CA ALA A 41 -1.13 22.63 42.13
C ALA A 41 -1.26 24.03 41.52
N GLU A 42 -0.37 24.39 40.60
CA GLU A 42 -0.58 25.50 39.68
C GLU A 42 -1.74 25.16 38.72
N PRO A 43 -2.58 26.14 38.38
CA PRO A 43 -3.68 25.93 37.42
C PRO A 43 -3.09 25.65 36.04
N ALA A 44 -3.26 24.40 35.55
CA ALA A 44 -2.91 24.04 34.21
C ALA A 44 -3.68 24.88 33.20
N VAL A 45 -2.97 25.77 32.51
CA VAL A 45 -3.47 26.48 31.33
C VAL A 45 -3.83 25.40 30.31
N ARG A 46 -5.13 25.19 30.06
CA ARG A 46 -5.63 24.32 29.00
C ARG A 46 -5.11 24.86 27.68
N ALA A 47 -4.10 24.19 27.14
CA ALA A 47 -3.69 24.39 25.76
C ALA A 47 -4.91 24.08 24.87
N SER A 48 -5.38 25.08 24.13
CA SER A 48 -6.34 24.86 23.05
C SER A 48 -5.81 23.79 22.12
N PRO A 49 -6.66 22.83 21.67
CA PRO A 49 -6.21 21.87 20.68
C PRO A 49 -5.75 22.64 19.44
N ALA A 50 -4.45 22.58 19.17
CA ALA A 50 -3.89 23.09 17.93
C ALA A 50 -4.70 22.43 16.80
N ALA A 51 -5.29 23.27 15.94
CA ALA A 51 -5.96 22.79 14.74
C ALA A 51 -5.00 21.86 14.02
N ALA A 52 -5.39 20.60 13.86
CA ALA A 52 -4.57 19.61 13.17
C ALA A 52 -4.24 20.18 11.79
N ALA A 53 -2.96 20.39 11.52
CA ALA A 53 -2.50 20.78 10.20
C ALA A 53 -3.10 19.81 9.18
N PRO A 54 -3.58 20.26 8.02
CA PRO A 54 -4.13 19.39 7.00
C PRO A 54 -3.08 18.33 6.70
N ALA A 55 -3.45 17.06 6.85
CA ALA A 55 -2.56 15.95 6.55
C ALA A 55 -2.02 16.17 5.13
N THR A 56 -0.74 16.49 5.02
CA THR A 56 -0.08 16.68 3.74
C THR A 56 -0.22 15.35 2.99
N ARG A 57 -0.92 15.40 1.85
CA ARG A 57 -1.05 14.24 0.97
C ARG A 57 0.34 13.82 0.59
N SER A 58 0.74 12.67 1.13
CA SER A 58 2.14 12.26 1.06
C SER A 58 2.46 11.52 -0.24
N TRP A 59 1.45 10.96 -0.93
CA TRP A 59 1.68 10.10 -2.08
C TRP A 59 1.97 10.89 -3.36
N ALA A 60 2.86 10.35 -4.20
CA ALA A 60 3.14 10.89 -5.52
C ALA A 60 2.19 10.28 -6.57
N TRP A 61 2.03 10.96 -7.70
CA TRP A 61 1.41 10.36 -8.88
C TRP A 61 2.30 9.24 -9.42
N PRO A 62 1.72 8.09 -9.81
CA PRO A 62 2.50 6.97 -10.35
C PRO A 62 3.00 7.21 -11.78
N LEU A 63 2.53 8.26 -12.43
CA LEU A 63 2.93 8.70 -13.77
C LEU A 63 3.38 10.16 -13.75
N ALA A 64 4.32 10.51 -14.63
CA ALA A 64 4.76 11.88 -14.85
C ALA A 64 4.69 12.22 -16.36
N PRO A 65 4.25 13.45 -16.71
CA PRO A 65 3.68 14.48 -15.83
C PRO A 65 2.37 14.03 -15.17
N ARG A 66 1.79 14.85 -14.28
CA ARG A 66 0.49 14.54 -13.63
C ARG A 66 -0.53 14.09 -14.67
N PRO A 67 -1.05 12.86 -14.57
CA PRO A 67 -1.92 12.27 -15.58
C PRO A 67 -3.35 12.82 -15.54
N ALA A 68 -4.04 12.78 -16.67
CA ALA A 68 -5.50 12.88 -16.70
C ALA A 68 -6.12 11.56 -16.19
N VAL A 69 -7.29 11.67 -15.53
CA VAL A 69 -8.08 10.51 -15.12
C VAL A 69 -9.03 10.16 -16.27
N LEU A 70 -8.85 9.00 -16.89
CA LEU A 70 -9.70 8.49 -17.97
C LEU A 70 -10.96 7.83 -17.43
N ARG A 71 -10.82 7.08 -16.34
CA ARG A 71 -11.94 6.41 -15.68
C ARG A 71 -11.79 6.57 -14.17
N PRO A 72 -12.80 7.16 -13.48
CA PRO A 72 -12.76 7.36 -12.05
C PRO A 72 -13.00 6.06 -11.28
N PHE A 73 -12.72 6.10 -9.97
CA PHE A 73 -13.06 5.07 -9.02
C PHE A 73 -14.59 4.96 -8.89
N ASP A 74 -15.10 3.75 -9.07
CA ASP A 74 -16.53 3.41 -9.03
C ASP A 74 -16.69 2.02 -8.39
N PRO A 75 -16.60 1.93 -7.05
CA PRO A 75 -16.62 0.64 -6.37
C PRO A 75 -18.00 -0.01 -6.50
N PRO A 76 -18.08 -1.33 -6.74
CA PRO A 76 -19.35 -2.03 -6.79
C PRO A 76 -19.96 -2.11 -5.38
N ASP A 77 -21.30 -2.11 -5.31
CA ASP A 77 -22.06 -2.29 -4.06
C ASP A 77 -21.76 -3.62 -3.35
N LYS A 78 -21.36 -4.63 -4.12
CA LYS A 78 -20.99 -5.95 -3.61
C LYS A 78 -19.72 -6.45 -4.31
N PRO A 79 -18.86 -7.23 -3.63
CA PRO A 79 -17.57 -7.66 -4.17
C PRO A 79 -17.62 -8.39 -5.52
N TRP A 80 -18.73 -9.05 -5.83
CA TRP A 80 -18.93 -9.81 -7.07
C TRP A 80 -19.59 -9.04 -8.21
N LEU A 81 -20.04 -7.81 -7.93
CA LEU A 81 -20.63 -6.97 -8.98
C LEU A 81 -19.56 -6.26 -9.81
N SER A 82 -19.94 -5.85 -11.01
CA SER A 82 -19.11 -4.99 -11.86
C SER A 82 -18.96 -3.60 -11.24
N GLY A 83 -17.83 -2.98 -11.49
CA GLY A 83 -17.48 -1.65 -11.01
C GLY A 83 -16.05 -1.33 -11.44
N HIS A 84 -15.46 -0.27 -10.87
CA HIS A 84 -14.08 0.11 -11.12
C HIS A 84 -13.32 0.28 -9.79
N ARG A 85 -12.48 -0.69 -9.46
CA ARG A 85 -11.79 -0.81 -8.16
C ARG A 85 -10.48 -0.03 -8.08
N GLY A 86 -10.34 0.97 -8.93
CA GLY A 86 -9.18 1.85 -9.04
C GLY A 86 -9.50 3.05 -9.91
N VAL A 87 -8.47 3.64 -10.48
CA VAL A 87 -8.57 4.72 -11.46
C VAL A 87 -7.72 4.37 -12.68
N ASP A 88 -8.19 4.71 -13.88
CA ASP A 88 -7.38 4.61 -15.09
C ASP A 88 -6.76 5.98 -15.35
N LEU A 89 -5.43 6.00 -15.37
CA LEU A 89 -4.63 7.19 -15.53
C LEU A 89 -3.98 7.20 -16.92
N GLN A 90 -4.18 8.29 -17.66
CA GLN A 90 -3.59 8.44 -18.99
C GLN A 90 -2.08 8.56 -18.90
N ALA A 91 -1.36 7.72 -19.63
CA ALA A 91 0.07 7.82 -19.80
C ALA A 91 0.43 8.67 -21.02
N ALA A 92 1.62 9.27 -21.00
CA ALA A 92 2.11 10.05 -22.14
C ALA A 92 2.41 9.17 -23.36
N SER A 93 2.82 7.92 -23.14
CA SER A 93 3.09 6.92 -24.17
C SER A 93 3.09 5.52 -23.59
N ASP A 94 2.95 4.54 -24.48
CA ASP A 94 3.28 3.14 -24.16
C ASP A 94 4.77 3.01 -23.87
N GLY A 95 5.12 2.03 -23.04
CA GLY A 95 6.52 1.81 -22.64
C GLY A 95 7.05 2.82 -21.62
N GLY A 96 6.25 3.79 -21.18
CA GLY A 96 6.63 4.74 -20.14
C GLY A 96 6.82 4.09 -18.77
N PRO A 97 7.61 4.72 -17.88
CA PRO A 97 7.82 4.22 -16.53
C PRO A 97 6.58 4.45 -15.67
N VAL A 98 6.28 3.46 -14.82
CA VAL A 98 5.31 3.56 -13.72
C VAL A 98 6.09 3.55 -12.41
N THR A 99 5.84 4.53 -11.55
CA THR A 99 6.60 4.74 -10.31
C THR A 99 5.79 4.45 -9.07
N SER A 100 6.47 4.13 -7.96
CA SER A 100 5.80 3.91 -6.68
C SER A 100 5.26 5.22 -6.10
N PRO A 101 3.98 5.31 -5.75
CA PRO A 101 3.41 6.51 -5.16
C PRO A 101 3.90 6.76 -3.73
N GLU A 102 4.35 5.73 -3.04
CA GLU A 102 4.89 5.79 -1.68
C GLU A 102 5.86 4.63 -1.47
N SER A 103 6.73 4.73 -0.47
CA SER A 103 7.65 3.67 -0.10
C SER A 103 6.91 2.41 0.32
N GLY A 104 7.52 1.24 0.12
CA GLY A 104 6.92 -0.03 0.48
C GLY A 104 7.75 -1.24 0.08
N THR A 105 7.08 -2.39 0.05
CA THR A 105 7.67 -3.66 -0.35
C THR A 105 6.80 -4.30 -1.43
N VAL A 106 7.41 -4.80 -2.49
CA VAL A 106 6.69 -5.54 -3.53
C VAL A 106 6.06 -6.78 -2.92
N SER A 107 4.75 -6.84 -2.91
CA SER A 107 3.98 -7.99 -2.40
C SER A 107 3.63 -9.01 -3.48
N PHE A 108 3.56 -8.55 -4.75
CA PHE A 108 3.31 -9.37 -5.92
C PHE A 108 3.91 -8.72 -7.17
N ALA A 109 4.53 -9.51 -8.04
CA ALA A 109 4.89 -9.14 -9.39
C ALA A 109 4.72 -10.38 -10.28
N GLY A 110 3.87 -10.29 -11.30
CA GLY A 110 3.54 -11.44 -12.15
C GLY A 110 2.41 -11.14 -13.13
N VAL A 111 1.81 -12.20 -13.67
CA VAL A 111 0.68 -12.09 -14.60
C VAL A 111 -0.58 -12.58 -13.90
N VAL A 112 -1.64 -11.78 -13.97
CA VAL A 112 -2.98 -12.13 -13.49
C VAL A 112 -3.88 -12.27 -14.71
N VAL A 113 -4.36 -13.46 -14.98
CA VAL A 113 -5.10 -13.88 -16.19
C VAL A 113 -4.25 -13.65 -17.44
N ASP A 114 -4.24 -12.44 -17.99
CA ASP A 114 -3.55 -12.06 -19.24
C ASP A 114 -2.73 -10.77 -19.11
N ARG A 115 -2.70 -10.15 -17.91
CA ARG A 115 -2.07 -8.84 -17.68
C ARG A 115 -0.93 -8.90 -16.69
N PRO A 116 0.18 -8.25 -16.99
CA PRO A 116 1.25 -8.07 -16.01
C PRO A 116 0.81 -7.07 -14.93
N VAL A 117 0.96 -7.50 -13.68
CA VAL A 117 0.55 -6.73 -12.49
C VAL A 117 1.71 -6.65 -11.52
N ILE A 118 1.91 -5.48 -10.94
CA ILE A 118 2.78 -5.29 -9.77
C ILE A 118 1.97 -4.70 -8.62
N THR A 119 2.18 -5.24 -7.41
CA THR A 119 1.53 -4.77 -6.18
C THR A 119 2.58 -4.43 -5.13
N VAL A 120 2.46 -3.27 -4.52
CA VAL A 120 3.33 -2.76 -3.45
C VAL A 120 2.52 -2.67 -2.16
N ASP A 121 3.02 -3.25 -1.09
CA ASP A 121 2.51 -3.08 0.27
C ASP A 121 3.23 -1.88 0.90
N HIS A 122 2.49 -0.83 1.23
CA HIS A 122 3.03 0.41 1.80
C HIS A 122 3.06 0.42 3.33
N GLY A 123 2.70 -0.71 3.97
CA GLY A 123 2.44 -0.75 5.40
C GLY A 123 1.10 -0.10 5.77
N ASN A 124 0.79 -0.07 7.05
CA ASN A 124 -0.48 0.49 7.57
C ASN A 124 -1.75 -0.09 6.91
N GLY A 125 -1.66 -1.31 6.36
CA GLY A 125 -2.74 -1.99 5.65
C GLY A 125 -3.03 -1.45 4.25
N LEU A 126 -2.20 -0.56 3.70
CA LEU A 126 -2.36 0.01 2.37
C LEU A 126 -1.54 -0.76 1.33
N ARG A 127 -2.16 -1.12 0.22
CA ARG A 127 -1.51 -1.76 -0.93
C ARG A 127 -1.95 -1.11 -2.23
N SER A 128 -0.98 -0.78 -3.10
CA SER A 128 -1.22 -0.30 -4.46
C SER A 128 -0.99 -1.43 -5.47
N SER A 129 -1.85 -1.51 -6.48
CA SER A 129 -1.68 -2.42 -7.62
C SER A 129 -1.71 -1.63 -8.92
N PHE A 130 -0.85 -2.02 -9.86
CA PHE A 130 -0.70 -1.36 -11.17
C PHE A 130 -0.78 -2.40 -12.28
N GLU A 131 -1.63 -2.13 -13.27
CA GLU A 131 -1.77 -2.96 -14.48
C GLU A 131 -2.11 -2.10 -15.71
N PRO A 132 -1.68 -2.51 -16.91
CA PRO A 132 -0.72 -3.56 -17.20
C PRO A 132 0.72 -3.04 -17.07
N VAL A 133 1.49 -3.54 -16.13
CA VAL A 133 2.86 -3.09 -15.86
C VAL A 133 3.81 -4.28 -15.82
N ARG A 134 4.78 -4.31 -16.78
CA ARG A 134 5.86 -5.30 -16.79
C ARG A 134 6.95 -4.84 -15.82
N SER A 135 7.27 -5.65 -14.84
CA SER A 135 8.28 -5.37 -13.82
C SER A 135 9.41 -6.40 -13.85
N GLY A 136 10.62 -5.94 -13.54
CA GLY A 136 11.75 -6.82 -13.21
C GLY A 136 11.90 -7.07 -11.70
N LEU A 137 11.12 -6.36 -10.87
CA LEU A 137 11.11 -6.54 -9.42
C LEU A 137 10.45 -7.85 -9.03
N LYS A 138 10.79 -8.32 -7.83
CA LYS A 138 10.28 -9.56 -7.25
C LYS A 138 9.61 -9.30 -5.91
N LYS A 139 8.73 -10.21 -5.50
CA LYS A 139 8.14 -10.19 -4.16
C LYS A 139 9.25 -10.14 -3.11
N GLY A 140 9.15 -9.18 -2.20
CA GLY A 140 10.14 -8.92 -1.14
C GLY A 140 11.07 -7.75 -1.44
N ASP A 141 11.16 -7.27 -2.69
CA ASP A 141 11.99 -6.12 -3.03
C ASP A 141 11.43 -4.85 -2.36
N ALA A 142 12.31 -4.09 -1.70
CA ALA A 142 11.96 -2.78 -1.15
C ALA A 142 11.97 -1.73 -2.26
N VAL A 143 11.01 -0.80 -2.21
CA VAL A 143 10.92 0.33 -3.13
C VAL A 143 10.71 1.62 -2.34
N ALA A 144 11.39 2.68 -2.75
CA ALA A 144 11.16 4.02 -2.24
C ALA A 144 10.05 4.72 -3.04
N LYS A 145 9.49 5.78 -2.47
CA LYS A 145 8.59 6.67 -3.19
C LYS A 145 9.28 7.26 -4.41
N GLY A 146 8.66 7.12 -5.58
CA GLY A 146 9.20 7.57 -6.86
C GLY A 146 10.07 6.55 -7.60
N ASP A 147 10.43 5.42 -6.98
CA ASP A 147 11.17 4.36 -7.67
C ASP A 147 10.35 3.76 -8.81
N VAL A 148 11.02 3.40 -9.89
CA VAL A 148 10.39 2.77 -11.05
C VAL A 148 9.98 1.35 -10.70
N LEU A 149 8.68 1.09 -10.73
CA LEU A 149 8.09 -0.24 -10.53
C LEU A 149 8.18 -1.11 -11.76
N GLY A 150 8.15 -0.48 -12.94
CA GLY A 150 8.17 -1.20 -14.20
C GLY A 150 7.77 -0.33 -15.38
N THR A 151 7.50 -0.99 -16.49
CA THR A 151 7.18 -0.38 -17.78
C THR A 151 5.72 -0.64 -18.13
N LEU A 152 4.99 0.43 -18.47
CA LEU A 152 3.61 0.34 -18.94
C LEU A 152 3.51 -0.52 -20.20
N MET A 153 2.51 -1.39 -20.24
CA MET A 153 2.15 -2.17 -21.43
C MET A 153 0.85 -1.66 -22.03
N THR A 154 0.61 -2.00 -23.29
CA THR A 154 -0.62 -1.65 -24.00
C THR A 154 -1.81 -2.49 -23.58
N GLY A 155 -3.05 -2.04 -23.90
CA GLY A 155 -4.22 -2.89 -23.97
C GLY A 155 -5.24 -2.78 -22.85
N HIS A 156 -5.01 -1.95 -21.81
CA HIS A 156 -6.02 -1.76 -20.74
C HIS A 156 -7.15 -0.80 -21.18
N CYS A 157 -6.79 0.36 -21.74
CA CYS A 157 -7.74 1.39 -22.20
C CYS A 157 -7.90 1.42 -23.74
N GLY A 158 -7.89 0.25 -24.38
CA GLY A 158 -7.94 0.17 -25.85
C GLY A 158 -6.68 0.73 -26.49
N ALA A 159 -6.81 1.72 -27.38
CA ALA A 159 -5.69 2.35 -28.06
C ALA A 159 -5.02 3.48 -27.24
N THR A 160 -5.60 3.92 -26.14
CA THR A 160 -5.05 4.99 -25.31
C THR A 160 -4.10 4.41 -24.28
N PRO A 161 -2.83 4.86 -24.24
CA PRO A 161 -1.90 4.45 -23.18
C PRO A 161 -2.45 4.82 -21.80
N CYS A 162 -2.57 3.83 -20.92
CA CYS A 162 -3.05 4.06 -19.56
C CYS A 162 -2.54 3.01 -18.58
N VAL A 163 -2.48 3.38 -17.32
CA VAL A 163 -2.30 2.46 -16.19
C VAL A 163 -3.56 2.46 -15.33
N HIS A 164 -4.05 1.26 -15.01
CA HIS A 164 -4.98 1.09 -13.92
C HIS A 164 -4.23 1.11 -12.58
N TRP A 165 -4.65 1.97 -11.68
CA TRP A 165 -4.10 2.09 -10.34
C TRP A 165 -5.20 1.82 -9.31
N GLY A 166 -5.10 0.67 -8.63
CA GLY A 166 -5.96 0.29 -7.52
C GLY A 166 -5.27 0.49 -6.18
N VAL A 167 -6.01 0.89 -5.16
CA VAL A 167 -5.52 0.92 -3.77
C VAL A 167 -6.48 0.16 -2.87
N ARG A 168 -5.92 -0.70 -2.02
CA ARG A 168 -6.68 -1.41 -0.97
C ARG A 168 -6.23 -0.95 0.41
N ARG A 169 -7.21 -0.84 1.31
CA ARG A 169 -6.98 -0.71 2.75
C ARG A 169 -7.55 -1.96 3.42
N GLY A 170 -6.66 -2.85 3.85
CA GLY A 170 -7.09 -4.20 4.25
C GLY A 170 -7.75 -4.93 3.07
N GLU A 171 -9.02 -5.29 3.21
CA GLU A 171 -9.79 -5.97 2.17
C GLU A 171 -10.58 -5.01 1.26
N ASP A 172 -10.73 -3.74 1.63
CA ASP A 172 -11.56 -2.78 0.92
C ASP A 172 -10.76 -2.00 -0.13
N TYR A 173 -11.36 -1.79 -1.30
CA TYR A 173 -10.84 -0.85 -2.29
C TYR A 173 -11.20 0.58 -1.89
N VAL A 174 -10.23 1.48 -1.98
CA VAL A 174 -10.39 2.90 -1.68
C VAL A 174 -9.97 3.74 -2.87
N ASN A 175 -10.56 4.95 -3.00
CA ASN A 175 -10.25 5.84 -4.11
C ASN A 175 -8.78 6.30 -4.05
N PRO A 176 -7.93 5.91 -5.03
CA PRO A 176 -6.52 6.28 -5.06
C PRO A 176 -6.29 7.78 -5.10
N LEU A 177 -7.19 8.55 -5.72
CA LEU A 177 -7.05 10.00 -5.86
C LEU A 177 -7.03 10.72 -4.52
N GLY A 178 -7.66 10.17 -3.47
CA GLY A 178 -7.64 10.73 -2.12
C GLY A 178 -6.24 10.83 -1.51
N PHE A 179 -5.27 10.07 -2.03
CA PHE A 179 -3.87 10.10 -1.57
C PHE A 179 -3.02 11.17 -2.29
N VAL A 180 -3.43 11.64 -3.46
CA VAL A 180 -2.66 12.57 -4.30
C VAL A 180 -3.35 13.91 -4.55
N MET A 181 -4.66 14.03 -4.27
CA MET A 181 -5.42 15.27 -4.46
C MET A 181 -6.55 15.43 -3.45
N ASP A 182 -7.06 16.67 -3.29
CA ASP A 182 -8.22 16.96 -2.45
C ASP A 182 -9.52 16.61 -3.17
N LEU A 183 -10.22 15.64 -2.63
CA LEU A 183 -11.52 15.22 -3.13
C LEU A 183 -12.69 15.90 -2.39
N ARG A 184 -12.40 16.75 -1.40
CA ARG A 184 -13.47 17.48 -0.69
C ARG A 184 -14.11 18.48 -1.65
N PRO A 185 -15.45 18.59 -1.66
CA PRO A 185 -16.12 19.61 -2.45
C PRO A 185 -15.67 21.00 -2.04
N SER A 186 -15.44 21.88 -3.01
CA SER A 186 -15.17 23.29 -2.74
C SER A 186 -16.42 23.94 -2.15
N VAL A 187 -16.27 24.53 -0.97
CA VAL A 187 -17.33 25.34 -0.35
C VAL A 187 -17.05 26.80 -0.69
N LEU A 188 -17.96 27.43 -1.44
CA LEU A 188 -17.89 28.85 -1.67
C LEU A 188 -18.31 29.58 -0.37
N LEU A 189 -17.42 30.40 0.15
CA LEU A 189 -17.76 31.27 1.26
C LEU A 189 -18.69 32.38 0.73
N PRO A 190 -19.76 32.75 1.48
CA PRO A 190 -20.60 33.88 1.10
C PRO A 190 -19.74 35.14 1.03
N LEU A 191 -20.00 35.96 0.01
CA LEU A 191 -19.38 37.26 -0.10
C LEU A 191 -19.81 38.08 1.14
N ARG A 192 -18.85 38.65 1.84
CA ARG A 192 -19.18 39.64 2.86
C ARG A 192 -19.71 40.88 2.12
N GLU A 193 -20.97 41.18 2.32
CA GLU A 193 -21.50 42.48 1.95
C GLU A 193 -20.79 43.52 2.82
N GLY A 194 -20.05 44.44 2.18
CA GLY A 194 -19.35 45.55 2.82
C GLY A 194 -20.28 46.72 3.14
#